data_522df2048c81679caec9c3c68ed2c8bf
#
_entry.id   522df2048c81679caec9c3c68ed2c8bf
#
_cell.length_a   1.000
_cell.length_b   1.000
_cell.length_c   1.000
_cell.angle_alpha   90.00
_cell.angle_beta   90.00
_cell.angle_gamma   90.00
#
_symmetry.space_group_name_H-M   'P 1'
#
loop_
_entity.id
_entity.type
_entity.pdbx_description
1 polymer ?
#
loop_
_entity_poly.entity_id
_entity_poly.type
_entity_poly.pdbx_seq_one_letter_code
_entity_poly.pdbx_strand_id
1 'polypeptide(L)'
;MKKILVVDFGSQYTQLIARRLRELFVYSEVCPWDEIPVLDDVEGFILSGGPESSNIEGNPTIDNLIFNYNKPILGICYGMQVLAHQEEGKIINEGKKEFGYAKINVKADTVLFKNISESSDVWMSHGDKVESLPDGYAITATSDNSPIAAYENISKKYFGLQFHPEVTHTENGTAIIKNFLDICGIEQNWGSDDILQQIDAVVAAEVKDDEVLLALSGGVDSTVLAAVLHRTLGNRLTCVMVDHGLLRKDE
;
A
#
# COMPACT_ATOMS: atom_id res chain seq x y z
N MET A 1 1.47 -17.92 -4.52
CA MET A 1 1.50 -17.42 -3.11
C MET A 1 0.41 -16.38 -2.96
N LYS A 2 -0.44 -16.50 -1.94
CA LYS A 2 -1.50 -15.52 -1.68
C LYS A 2 -0.92 -14.14 -1.39
N LYS A 3 -1.52 -13.09 -1.98
CA LYS A 3 -0.98 -11.73 -1.94
C LYS A 3 -2.06 -10.66 -1.82
N ILE A 4 -1.65 -9.49 -1.33
CA ILE A 4 -2.38 -8.23 -1.50
C ILE A 4 -1.78 -7.49 -2.68
N LEU A 5 -2.61 -7.06 -3.62
CA LEU A 5 -2.18 -6.22 -4.72
C LEU A 5 -2.39 -4.75 -4.36
N VAL A 6 -1.31 -3.96 -4.40
CA VAL A 6 -1.36 -2.52 -4.20
C VAL A 6 -1.33 -1.85 -5.57
N VAL A 7 -2.42 -1.17 -5.92
CA VAL A 7 -2.54 -0.42 -7.17
C VAL A 7 -2.04 1.00 -6.93
N ASP A 8 -1.02 1.40 -7.69
CA ASP A 8 -0.36 2.69 -7.54
C ASP A 8 -0.95 3.74 -8.48
N PHE A 9 -1.55 4.77 -7.89
CA PHE A 9 -2.05 5.96 -8.58
C PHE A 9 -1.06 7.14 -8.56
N GLY A 10 0.21 6.88 -8.29
CA GLY A 10 1.26 7.89 -8.26
C GLY A 10 1.50 8.53 -6.90
N SER A 11 1.11 7.87 -5.81
CA SER A 11 1.33 8.36 -4.46
C SER A 11 2.78 8.21 -4.02
N GLN A 12 3.31 9.26 -3.39
CA GLN A 12 4.60 9.15 -2.68
C GLN A 12 4.58 8.15 -1.52
N TYR A 13 3.41 7.71 -1.08
CA TYR A 13 3.23 6.80 0.05
C TYR A 13 2.95 5.35 -0.36
N THR A 14 2.85 5.03 -1.65
CA THR A 14 2.55 3.65 -2.12
C THR A 14 3.52 2.62 -1.55
N GLN A 15 4.83 2.93 -1.54
CA GLN A 15 5.83 2.03 -0.96
C GLN A 15 5.70 1.86 0.56
N LEU A 16 5.14 2.83 1.26
CA LEU A 16 4.83 2.70 2.69
C LEU A 16 3.69 1.71 2.92
N ILE A 17 2.67 1.67 2.04
CA ILE A 17 1.60 0.67 2.10
C ILE A 17 2.22 -0.73 2.01
N ALA A 18 3.03 -0.99 0.97
CA ALA A 18 3.71 -2.27 0.79
C ALA A 18 4.61 -2.63 1.99
N ARG A 19 5.30 -1.64 2.55
CA ARG A 19 6.11 -1.82 3.76
C ARG A 19 5.26 -2.24 4.97
N ARG A 20 4.10 -1.59 5.22
CA ARG A 20 3.19 -1.96 6.31
C ARG A 20 2.67 -3.39 6.17
N LEU A 21 2.36 -3.81 4.94
CA LEU A 21 1.94 -5.19 4.67
C LEU A 21 3.05 -6.20 5.02
N ARG A 22 4.31 -5.90 4.67
CA ARG A 22 5.47 -6.73 5.04
C ARG A 22 5.71 -6.76 6.54
N GLU A 23 5.58 -5.63 7.23
CA GLU A 23 5.66 -5.56 8.69
C GLU A 23 4.56 -6.38 9.39
N LEU A 24 3.42 -6.60 8.71
CA LEU A 24 2.34 -7.48 9.12
C LEU A 24 2.47 -8.91 8.56
N PHE A 25 3.63 -9.28 8.04
CA PHE A 25 3.94 -10.61 7.51
C PHE A 25 3.04 -11.03 6.34
N VAL A 26 2.65 -10.09 5.48
CA VAL A 26 1.84 -10.35 4.29
C VAL A 26 2.62 -10.03 3.03
N TYR A 27 2.63 -10.97 2.09
CA TYR A 27 3.19 -10.75 0.76
C TYR A 27 2.33 -9.76 -0.03
N SER A 28 2.97 -8.81 -0.67
CA SER A 28 2.30 -7.81 -1.50
C SER A 28 3.10 -7.48 -2.76
N GLU A 29 2.39 -7.22 -3.82
CA GLU A 29 2.94 -6.69 -5.07
C GLU A 29 2.38 -5.29 -5.31
N VAL A 30 3.18 -4.42 -5.92
CA VAL A 30 2.78 -3.08 -6.34
C VAL A 30 2.76 -3.06 -7.86
N CYS A 31 1.68 -2.57 -8.45
CA CYS A 31 1.57 -2.37 -9.89
C CYS A 31 1.00 -0.97 -10.20
N PRO A 32 1.37 -0.37 -11.33
CA PRO A 32 0.72 0.86 -11.77
C PRO A 32 -0.76 0.58 -12.14
N TRP A 33 -1.58 1.60 -12.05
CA TRP A 33 -3.03 1.50 -12.25
C TRP A 33 -3.44 1.05 -13.67
N ASP A 34 -2.59 1.30 -14.66
CA ASP A 34 -2.78 0.99 -16.08
C ASP A 34 -2.09 -0.30 -16.55
N GLU A 35 -1.38 -1.00 -15.64
CA GLU A 35 -0.69 -2.25 -15.91
C GLU A 35 -1.04 -3.33 -14.87
N ILE A 36 -2.33 -3.69 -14.79
CA ILE A 36 -2.79 -4.70 -13.84
C ILE A 36 -2.27 -6.08 -14.26
N PRO A 37 -1.50 -6.77 -13.41
CA PRO A 37 -0.94 -8.09 -13.71
C PRO A 37 -2.02 -9.17 -13.68
N VAL A 38 -1.63 -10.42 -13.96
CA VAL A 38 -2.47 -11.58 -13.71
C VAL A 38 -2.83 -11.65 -12.22
N LEU A 39 -4.14 -11.75 -11.94
CA LEU A 39 -4.69 -11.63 -10.59
C LEU A 39 -4.74 -12.96 -9.82
N ASP A 40 -4.02 -14.00 -10.29
CA ASP A 40 -3.93 -15.27 -9.58
C ASP A 40 -3.38 -15.05 -8.15
N ASP A 41 -3.97 -15.74 -7.19
CA ASP A 41 -3.61 -15.66 -5.77
C ASP A 41 -3.83 -14.29 -5.09
N VAL A 42 -4.51 -13.32 -5.71
CA VAL A 42 -4.87 -12.04 -5.06
C VAL A 42 -6.04 -12.27 -4.08
N GLU A 43 -5.84 -11.92 -2.81
CA GLU A 43 -6.88 -12.03 -1.77
C GLU A 43 -7.52 -10.68 -1.41
N GLY A 44 -6.93 -9.58 -1.84
CA GLY A 44 -7.48 -8.24 -1.67
C GLY A 44 -6.68 -7.18 -2.42
N PHE A 45 -7.29 -6.01 -2.60
CA PHE A 45 -6.70 -4.88 -3.29
C PHE A 45 -6.58 -3.69 -2.35
N ILE A 46 -5.45 -2.97 -2.42
CA ILE A 46 -5.30 -1.65 -1.80
C ILE A 46 -5.06 -0.65 -2.92
N LEU A 47 -5.92 0.34 -3.01
CA LEU A 47 -5.84 1.43 -3.97
C LEU A 47 -5.14 2.60 -3.28
N SER A 48 -3.98 3.00 -3.77
CA SER A 48 -3.15 4.03 -3.13
C SER A 48 -3.76 5.43 -3.24
N GLY A 49 -3.14 6.40 -2.60
CA GLY A 49 -3.34 7.81 -2.89
C GLY A 49 -2.85 8.19 -4.30
N GLY A 50 -3.05 9.43 -4.68
CA GLY A 50 -2.58 9.98 -5.95
C GLY A 50 -2.65 11.52 -5.94
N PRO A 51 -1.91 12.19 -6.82
CA PRO A 51 -1.88 13.65 -6.90
C PRO A 51 -3.06 14.24 -7.68
N GLU A 52 -3.77 13.41 -8.45
CA GLU A 52 -4.76 13.85 -9.42
C GLU A 52 -6.16 14.00 -8.80
N SER A 53 -7.12 14.51 -9.58
CA SER A 53 -8.53 14.60 -9.23
C SER A 53 -9.30 13.42 -9.85
N SER A 54 -10.03 12.67 -9.05
CA SER A 54 -10.69 11.43 -9.47
C SER A 54 -11.90 11.62 -10.38
N ASN A 55 -12.42 12.84 -10.51
CA ASN A 55 -13.57 13.19 -11.33
C ASN A 55 -13.22 13.87 -12.66
N ILE A 56 -11.95 13.88 -13.06
CA ILE A 56 -11.48 14.42 -14.34
C ILE A 56 -11.24 13.29 -15.32
N GLU A 57 -11.84 13.39 -16.51
CA GLU A 57 -11.67 12.41 -17.58
C GLU A 57 -10.18 12.32 -18.01
N GLY A 58 -9.70 11.09 -18.18
CA GLY A 58 -8.29 10.80 -18.52
C GLY A 58 -7.36 10.63 -17.32
N ASN A 59 -7.81 10.92 -16.10
CA ASN A 59 -7.05 10.64 -14.89
C ASN A 59 -7.10 9.14 -14.51
N PRO A 60 -6.18 8.66 -13.66
CA PRO A 60 -6.12 7.27 -13.24
C PRO A 60 -7.45 6.73 -12.70
N THR A 61 -7.84 5.55 -13.14
CA THR A 61 -9.08 4.87 -12.74
C THR A 61 -8.83 3.43 -12.31
N ILE A 62 -9.81 2.79 -11.71
CA ILE A 62 -9.71 1.36 -11.36
C ILE A 62 -10.07 0.53 -12.60
N ASP A 63 -9.22 -0.44 -12.97
CA ASP A 63 -9.55 -1.40 -14.01
C ASP A 63 -10.76 -2.25 -13.58
N ASN A 64 -11.72 -2.43 -14.48
CA ASN A 64 -12.91 -3.25 -14.25
C ASN A 64 -12.60 -4.71 -13.90
N LEU A 65 -11.42 -5.21 -14.26
CA LEU A 65 -10.96 -6.54 -13.86
C LEU A 65 -10.95 -6.70 -12.34
N ILE A 66 -10.57 -5.65 -11.59
CA ILE A 66 -10.51 -5.68 -10.13
C ILE A 66 -11.89 -5.95 -9.53
N PHE A 67 -12.94 -5.30 -10.03
CA PHE A 67 -14.31 -5.49 -9.56
C PHE A 67 -14.84 -6.91 -9.84
N ASN A 68 -14.43 -7.50 -10.98
CA ASN A 68 -14.86 -8.85 -11.37
C ASN A 68 -14.27 -9.96 -10.48
N TYR A 69 -13.21 -9.66 -9.73
CA TYR A 69 -12.57 -10.63 -8.84
C TYR A 69 -13.32 -10.86 -7.52
N ASN A 70 -14.31 -10.02 -7.18
CA ASN A 70 -15.10 -10.12 -5.95
C ASN A 70 -14.24 -10.26 -4.67
N LYS A 71 -13.09 -9.59 -4.63
CA LYS A 71 -12.20 -9.55 -3.46
C LYS A 71 -12.36 -8.24 -2.71
N PRO A 72 -12.01 -8.19 -1.41
CA PRO A 72 -12.04 -6.95 -0.65
C PRO A 72 -11.18 -5.85 -1.29
N ILE A 73 -11.68 -4.60 -1.27
CA ILE A 73 -10.99 -3.42 -1.78
C ILE A 73 -10.90 -2.38 -0.67
N LEU A 74 -9.70 -1.84 -0.42
CA LEU A 74 -9.45 -0.69 0.44
C LEU A 74 -8.91 0.47 -0.39
N GLY A 75 -9.68 1.55 -0.53
CA GLY A 75 -9.23 2.79 -1.15
C GLY A 75 -8.65 3.75 -0.11
N ILE A 76 -7.47 4.30 -0.36
CA ILE A 76 -6.79 5.29 0.49
C ILE A 76 -6.71 6.62 -0.26
N CYS A 77 -7.22 7.70 0.32
CA CYS A 77 -7.21 9.05 -0.21
C CYS A 77 -7.77 9.11 -1.65
N TYR A 78 -6.93 9.26 -2.67
CA TYR A 78 -7.36 9.20 -4.07
C TYR A 78 -8.07 7.88 -4.41
N GLY A 79 -7.53 6.74 -3.97
CA GLY A 79 -8.13 5.43 -4.20
C GLY A 79 -9.54 5.30 -3.60
N MET A 80 -9.80 5.92 -2.44
CA MET A 80 -11.14 6.04 -1.87
C MET A 80 -12.08 6.83 -2.79
N GLN A 81 -11.60 7.94 -3.34
CA GLN A 81 -12.40 8.83 -4.19
C GLN A 81 -12.73 8.18 -5.53
N VAL A 82 -11.74 7.53 -6.18
CA VAL A 82 -11.96 6.79 -7.42
C VAL A 82 -12.95 5.64 -7.21
N LEU A 83 -12.80 4.88 -6.13
CA LEU A 83 -13.72 3.79 -5.79
C LEU A 83 -15.16 4.31 -5.62
N ALA A 84 -15.34 5.40 -4.86
CA ALA A 84 -16.66 6.02 -4.70
C ALA A 84 -17.21 6.53 -6.02
N HIS A 85 -16.39 7.17 -6.86
CA HIS A 85 -16.81 7.72 -8.15
C HIS A 85 -17.24 6.64 -9.13
N GLN A 86 -16.49 5.56 -9.27
CA GLN A 86 -16.83 4.45 -10.17
C GLN A 86 -18.05 3.64 -9.70
N GLU A 87 -18.40 3.73 -8.42
CA GLU A 87 -19.61 3.18 -7.83
C GLU A 87 -20.79 4.19 -7.83
N GLU A 88 -20.71 5.27 -8.62
CA GLU A 88 -21.72 6.33 -8.78
C GLU A 88 -21.83 7.32 -7.60
N GLY A 89 -20.82 7.35 -6.71
CA GLY A 89 -20.68 8.40 -5.71
C GLY A 89 -20.25 9.74 -6.32
N LYS A 90 -20.44 10.83 -5.59
CA LYS A 90 -20.08 12.17 -6.04
C LYS A 90 -18.84 12.69 -5.35
N ILE A 91 -17.89 13.20 -6.13
CA ILE A 91 -16.65 13.82 -5.67
C ILE A 91 -16.72 15.32 -5.94
N ILE A 92 -16.25 16.12 -4.99
CA ILE A 92 -16.17 17.57 -5.13
C ILE A 92 -14.76 18.08 -4.83
N ASN A 93 -14.39 19.15 -5.53
CA ASN A 93 -13.15 19.92 -5.31
C ASN A 93 -13.49 21.29 -4.73
N GLU A 94 -14.42 21.34 -3.77
CA GLU A 94 -14.87 22.57 -3.13
C GLU A 94 -14.69 22.49 -1.62
N GLY A 95 -14.48 23.66 -1.01
CA GLY A 95 -14.35 23.80 0.44
C GLY A 95 -12.93 23.77 0.93
N LYS A 96 -12.75 23.44 2.21
CA LYS A 96 -11.44 23.39 2.85
C LYS A 96 -10.71 22.12 2.45
N LYS A 97 -9.47 22.28 1.98
CA LYS A 97 -8.49 21.21 1.80
C LYS A 97 -7.93 20.83 3.18
N GLU A 98 -7.60 19.56 3.35
CA GLU A 98 -7.00 19.06 4.59
C GLU A 98 -5.58 18.53 4.35
N PHE A 99 -4.61 19.16 5.01
CA PHE A 99 -3.21 18.72 5.00
C PHE A 99 -2.67 18.72 6.43
N GLY A 100 -2.09 17.61 6.86
CA GLY A 100 -1.56 17.43 8.21
C GLY A 100 -2.51 16.68 9.13
N TYR A 101 -2.37 16.94 10.43
CA TYR A 101 -3.19 16.26 11.44
C TYR A 101 -4.66 16.69 11.39
N ALA A 102 -5.53 15.72 11.45
CA ALA A 102 -6.96 15.90 11.63
C ALA A 102 -7.50 14.87 12.63
N LYS A 103 -8.54 15.24 13.35
CA LYS A 103 -9.22 14.32 14.25
C LYS A 103 -10.43 13.70 13.53
N ILE A 104 -10.49 12.37 13.55
CA ILE A 104 -11.68 11.65 13.07
C ILE A 104 -12.53 11.17 14.24
N ASN A 105 -13.84 11.11 13.98
CA ASN A 105 -14.82 10.48 14.86
C ASN A 105 -15.32 9.21 14.15
N VAL A 106 -15.00 8.06 14.73
CA VAL A 106 -15.36 6.74 14.21
C VAL A 106 -16.75 6.37 14.73
N LYS A 107 -17.61 5.86 13.85
CA LYS A 107 -18.91 5.32 14.23
C LYS A 107 -18.75 3.92 14.83
N ALA A 108 -19.61 3.59 15.78
CA ALA A 108 -19.66 2.25 16.36
C ALA A 108 -20.04 1.18 15.31
N ASP A 109 -19.70 -0.07 15.59
CA ASP A 109 -20.10 -1.26 14.81
C ASP A 109 -19.56 -1.34 13.36
N THR A 110 -18.37 -0.79 13.11
CA THR A 110 -17.69 -0.90 11.82
C THR A 110 -16.65 -2.01 11.82
N VAL A 111 -16.52 -2.72 10.71
CA VAL A 111 -15.58 -3.85 10.66
C VAL A 111 -14.13 -3.40 10.47
N LEU A 112 -13.91 -2.32 9.70
CA LEU A 112 -12.56 -1.81 9.45
C LEU A 112 -11.96 -1.14 10.70
N PHE A 113 -12.78 -0.50 11.54
CA PHE A 113 -12.34 0.15 12.79
C PHE A 113 -12.55 -0.71 14.02
N LYS A 114 -12.66 -2.01 13.87
CA LYS A 114 -12.77 -2.94 15.00
C LYS A 114 -11.63 -2.75 15.98
N ASN A 115 -11.95 -2.55 17.26
CA ASN A 115 -11.01 -2.27 18.35
C ASN A 115 -10.20 -0.97 18.19
N ILE A 116 -10.67 -0.03 17.38
CA ILE A 116 -10.10 1.32 17.26
C ILE A 116 -10.92 2.27 18.13
N SER A 117 -10.25 3.27 18.69
CA SER A 117 -10.89 4.30 19.51
C SER A 117 -11.94 5.09 18.70
N GLU A 118 -13.03 5.51 19.36
CA GLU A 118 -14.07 6.36 18.74
C GLU A 118 -13.52 7.69 18.21
N SER A 119 -12.36 8.14 18.70
CA SER A 119 -11.67 9.32 18.22
C SER A 119 -10.18 9.01 18.06
N SER A 120 -9.60 9.38 16.92
CA SER A 120 -8.17 9.18 16.62
C SER A 120 -7.61 10.34 15.80
N ASP A 121 -6.34 10.65 16.01
CA ASP A 121 -5.62 11.61 15.18
C ASP A 121 -5.07 10.89 13.94
N VAL A 122 -5.33 11.47 12.77
CA VAL A 122 -4.96 10.89 11.47
C VAL A 122 -4.25 11.91 10.61
N TRP A 123 -3.53 11.44 9.59
CA TRP A 123 -2.86 12.29 8.60
C TRP A 123 -3.70 12.43 7.35
N MET A 124 -4.12 13.66 7.06
CA MET A 124 -4.82 14.04 5.85
C MET A 124 -3.87 14.67 4.84
N SER A 125 -4.12 14.42 3.54
CA SER A 125 -3.37 15.04 2.44
C SER A 125 -4.24 15.05 1.18
N HIS A 126 -5.31 15.89 1.18
CA HIS A 126 -6.24 15.90 0.07
C HIS A 126 -6.86 17.27 -0.22
N GLY A 127 -7.18 17.51 -1.50
CA GLY A 127 -7.96 18.64 -1.97
C GLY A 127 -9.40 18.26 -2.28
N ASP A 128 -9.60 17.12 -2.91
CA ASP A 128 -10.91 16.57 -3.27
C ASP A 128 -11.46 15.72 -2.13
N LYS A 129 -12.78 15.58 -2.08
CA LYS A 129 -13.47 14.75 -1.09
C LYS A 129 -14.74 14.13 -1.65
N VAL A 130 -15.15 13.02 -1.05
CA VAL A 130 -16.44 12.40 -1.33
C VAL A 130 -17.55 13.26 -0.74
N GLU A 131 -18.50 13.70 -1.57
CA GLU A 131 -19.68 14.48 -1.16
C GLU A 131 -20.84 13.56 -0.81
N SER A 132 -21.06 12.53 -1.62
CA SER A 132 -22.12 11.55 -1.39
C SER A 132 -21.70 10.16 -1.80
N LEU A 133 -22.24 9.18 -1.08
CA LEU A 133 -22.03 7.76 -1.34
C LEU A 133 -23.23 7.17 -2.08
N PRO A 134 -23.02 6.14 -2.91
CA PRO A 134 -24.10 5.39 -3.52
C PRO A 134 -24.86 4.52 -2.51
N ASP A 135 -25.96 3.93 -2.95
CA ASP A 135 -26.76 3.03 -2.12
C ASP A 135 -25.95 1.81 -1.64
N GLY A 136 -26.20 1.41 -0.39
CA GLY A 136 -25.52 0.27 0.24
C GLY A 136 -24.18 0.60 0.89
N TYR A 137 -23.75 1.86 0.82
CA TYR A 137 -22.56 2.33 1.54
C TYR A 137 -22.93 3.03 2.86
N ALA A 138 -22.14 2.84 3.87
CA ALA A 138 -22.26 3.50 5.17
C ALA A 138 -21.06 4.37 5.50
N ILE A 139 -21.29 5.58 6.02
CA ILE A 139 -20.20 6.42 6.55
C ILE A 139 -19.74 5.83 7.87
N THR A 140 -18.45 5.54 7.99
CA THR A 140 -17.83 4.91 9.18
C THR A 140 -16.99 5.86 10.01
N ALA A 141 -16.49 6.95 9.41
CA ALA A 141 -15.83 8.02 10.15
C ALA A 141 -16.10 9.39 9.50
N THR A 142 -16.01 10.43 10.33
CA THR A 142 -16.14 11.84 9.92
C THR A 142 -15.00 12.67 10.49
N SER A 143 -14.63 13.79 9.85
CA SER A 143 -13.79 14.84 10.42
C SER A 143 -14.50 16.19 10.34
N ASP A 144 -13.92 17.24 10.91
CA ASP A 144 -14.51 18.59 10.88
C ASP A 144 -14.68 19.13 9.46
N ASN A 145 -13.80 18.75 8.52
CA ASN A 145 -13.82 19.24 7.15
C ASN A 145 -14.18 18.16 6.12
N SER A 146 -14.23 16.89 6.53
CA SER A 146 -14.62 15.77 5.67
C SER A 146 -15.78 14.99 6.32
N PRO A 147 -17.04 15.31 5.93
CA PRO A 147 -18.21 14.59 6.43
C PRO A 147 -18.18 13.09 6.13
N ILE A 148 -17.38 12.69 5.13
CA ILE A 148 -17.11 11.29 4.77
C ILE A 148 -15.58 11.10 4.83
N ALA A 149 -15.04 10.92 6.04
CA ALA A 149 -13.63 10.61 6.26
C ALA A 149 -13.32 9.11 6.08
N ALA A 150 -14.33 8.26 6.23
CA ALA A 150 -14.27 6.85 5.87
C ALA A 150 -15.67 6.30 5.57
N TYR A 151 -15.71 5.25 4.75
CA TYR A 151 -16.95 4.54 4.42
C TYR A 151 -16.69 3.03 4.26
N GLU A 152 -17.77 2.26 4.30
CA GLU A 152 -17.75 0.83 3.99
C GLU A 152 -19.01 0.38 3.24
N ASN A 153 -18.85 -0.64 2.39
CA ASN A 153 -19.91 -1.47 1.85
C ASN A 153 -19.60 -2.92 2.21
N ILE A 154 -20.30 -3.44 3.21
CA ILE A 154 -20.05 -4.78 3.76
C ILE A 154 -20.35 -5.87 2.74
N SER A 155 -21.41 -5.73 1.95
CA SER A 155 -21.83 -6.75 0.98
C SER A 155 -20.82 -6.94 -0.16
N LYS A 156 -20.18 -5.84 -0.61
CA LYS A 156 -19.12 -5.85 -1.61
C LYS A 156 -17.73 -6.01 -1.01
N LYS A 157 -17.59 -5.81 0.31
CA LYS A 157 -16.32 -5.71 1.04
C LYS A 157 -15.43 -4.57 0.52
N TYR A 158 -16.05 -3.41 0.25
CA TYR A 158 -15.37 -2.20 -0.21
C TYR A 158 -15.28 -1.19 0.92
N PHE A 159 -14.08 -0.63 1.09
CA PHE A 159 -13.75 0.30 2.18
C PHE A 159 -13.02 1.51 1.62
N GLY A 160 -13.27 2.67 2.18
CA GLY A 160 -12.57 3.90 1.81
C GLY A 160 -12.11 4.68 3.02
N LEU A 161 -10.88 5.20 2.96
CA LEU A 161 -10.25 6.08 3.96
C LEU A 161 -9.75 7.34 3.27
N GLN A 162 -10.19 8.52 3.71
CA GLN A 162 -9.70 9.79 3.18
C GLN A 162 -8.29 10.12 3.71
N PHE A 163 -7.92 9.57 4.84
CA PHE A 163 -6.61 9.71 5.49
C PHE A 163 -5.67 8.55 5.14
N HIS A 164 -4.40 8.71 5.50
CA HIS A 164 -3.33 7.77 5.20
C HIS A 164 -3.00 6.89 6.41
N PRO A 165 -3.48 5.62 6.47
CA PRO A 165 -3.18 4.71 7.58
C PRO A 165 -1.73 4.20 7.55
N GLU A 166 -1.05 4.28 6.40
CA GLU A 166 0.31 3.79 6.19
C GLU A 166 1.39 4.65 6.82
N VAL A 167 1.10 5.94 7.06
CA VAL A 167 2.08 6.87 7.63
C VAL A 167 2.11 6.81 9.17
N THR A 168 3.26 7.12 9.75
CA THR A 168 3.46 7.05 11.22
C THR A 168 2.66 8.10 12.00
N HIS A 169 2.18 9.14 11.33
CA HIS A 169 1.39 10.21 11.91
C HIS A 169 -0.08 9.83 12.16
N THR A 170 -0.55 8.72 11.58
CA THR A 170 -1.89 8.21 11.82
C THR A 170 -1.88 7.24 13.00
N GLU A 171 -2.60 7.60 14.05
CA GLU A 171 -2.83 6.69 15.17
C GLU A 171 -3.60 5.46 14.72
N ASN A 172 -3.23 4.30 15.27
CA ASN A 172 -3.87 3.01 14.94
C ASN A 172 -3.83 2.60 13.45
N GLY A 173 -3.04 3.28 12.60
CA GLY A 173 -2.98 3.00 11.16
C GLY A 173 -2.64 1.54 10.84
N THR A 174 -1.66 0.97 11.54
CA THR A 174 -1.30 -0.45 11.42
C THR A 174 -2.44 -1.39 11.82
N ALA A 175 -3.21 -1.04 12.86
CA ALA A 175 -4.36 -1.84 13.29
C ALA A 175 -5.51 -1.80 12.26
N ILE A 176 -5.74 -0.64 11.62
CA ILE A 176 -6.73 -0.49 10.54
C ILE A 176 -6.33 -1.36 9.34
N ILE A 177 -5.07 -1.32 8.92
CA ILE A 177 -4.56 -2.17 7.83
C ILE A 177 -4.70 -3.65 8.21
N LYS A 178 -4.38 -4.03 9.45
CA LYS A 178 -4.55 -5.38 9.94
C LYS A 178 -6.00 -5.85 9.89
N ASN A 179 -6.95 -5.01 10.30
CA ASN A 179 -8.38 -5.34 10.21
C ASN A 179 -8.79 -5.60 8.74
N PHE A 180 -8.27 -4.83 7.78
CA PHE A 180 -8.50 -5.11 6.37
C PHE A 180 -7.92 -6.46 5.93
N LEU A 181 -6.72 -6.82 6.37
CA LEU A 181 -6.12 -8.13 6.09
C LEU A 181 -6.95 -9.28 6.67
N ASP A 182 -7.50 -9.11 7.87
CA ASP A 182 -8.39 -10.08 8.50
C ASP A 182 -9.70 -10.24 7.67
N ILE A 183 -10.23 -9.15 7.09
CA ILE A 183 -11.37 -9.17 6.16
C ILE A 183 -11.03 -9.92 4.86
N CYS A 184 -9.80 -9.76 4.36
CA CYS A 184 -9.30 -10.50 3.19
C CYS A 184 -9.13 -12.00 3.48
N GLY A 185 -9.02 -12.40 4.75
CA GLY A 185 -8.75 -13.79 5.15
C GLY A 185 -7.37 -14.26 4.72
N ILE A 186 -6.41 -13.33 4.59
CA ILE A 186 -5.03 -13.66 4.21
C ILE A 186 -4.21 -14.04 5.45
N GLU A 187 -3.40 -15.10 5.31
CA GLU A 187 -2.49 -15.52 6.38
C GLU A 187 -1.32 -14.56 6.51
N GLN A 188 -0.98 -14.21 7.77
CA GLN A 188 0.14 -13.33 8.12
C GLN A 188 1.37 -14.19 8.48
N ASN A 189 1.97 -14.83 7.50
CA ASN A 189 3.05 -15.80 7.69
C ASN A 189 4.26 -15.59 6.76
N TRP A 190 4.28 -14.51 5.96
CA TRP A 190 5.38 -14.20 5.05
C TRP A 190 6.45 -13.36 5.75
N GLY A 191 7.62 -13.95 5.98
CA GLY A 191 8.70 -13.34 6.75
C GLY A 191 10.02 -13.20 6.00
N SER A 192 11.07 -12.90 6.76
CA SER A 192 12.42 -12.70 6.22
C SER A 192 12.95 -13.90 5.47
N ASP A 193 12.62 -15.11 5.94
CA ASP A 193 13.10 -16.35 5.31
C ASP A 193 12.45 -16.55 3.93
N ASP A 194 11.17 -16.20 3.78
CA ASP A 194 10.47 -16.27 2.49
C ASP A 194 11.06 -15.27 1.50
N ILE A 195 11.38 -14.04 1.97
CA ILE A 195 12.05 -13.02 1.15
C ILE A 195 13.40 -13.55 0.65
N LEU A 196 14.19 -14.10 1.55
CA LEU A 196 15.50 -14.65 1.19
C LEU A 196 15.40 -15.81 0.21
N GLN A 197 14.43 -16.71 0.38
CA GLN A 197 14.17 -17.80 -0.57
C GLN A 197 13.74 -17.29 -1.96
N GLN A 198 12.89 -16.26 -2.01
CA GLN A 198 12.51 -15.64 -3.28
C GLN A 198 13.72 -15.00 -3.98
N ILE A 199 14.57 -14.27 -3.25
CA ILE A 199 15.79 -13.68 -3.81
C ILE A 199 16.72 -14.77 -4.31
N ASP A 200 16.94 -15.83 -3.53
CA ASP A 200 17.79 -16.96 -3.92
C ASP A 200 17.28 -17.60 -5.23
N ALA A 201 15.95 -17.79 -5.37
CA ALA A 201 15.35 -18.34 -6.56
C ALA A 201 15.53 -17.43 -7.79
N VAL A 202 15.32 -16.11 -7.63
CA VAL A 202 15.52 -15.12 -8.72
C VAL A 202 16.99 -15.09 -9.13
N VAL A 203 17.93 -15.02 -8.18
CA VAL A 203 19.36 -15.00 -8.47
C VAL A 203 19.79 -16.27 -9.19
N ALA A 204 19.31 -17.43 -8.76
CA ALA A 204 19.66 -18.70 -9.41
C ALA A 204 19.10 -18.79 -10.85
N ALA A 205 17.88 -18.28 -11.09
CA ALA A 205 17.25 -18.30 -12.40
C ALA A 205 17.93 -17.36 -13.39
N GLU A 206 18.34 -16.16 -12.94
CA GLU A 206 18.95 -15.13 -13.80
C GLU A 206 20.43 -15.39 -14.04
N VAL A 207 21.19 -15.73 -12.98
CA VAL A 207 22.64 -15.90 -13.06
C VAL A 207 23.04 -17.25 -13.67
N LYS A 208 22.25 -18.29 -13.41
CA LYS A 208 22.55 -19.68 -13.86
C LYS A 208 23.97 -20.10 -13.47
N ASP A 209 24.84 -20.38 -14.45
CA ASP A 209 26.21 -20.83 -14.25
C ASP A 209 27.26 -19.69 -14.37
N ASP A 210 26.81 -18.45 -14.63
CA ASP A 210 27.70 -17.30 -14.81
C ASP A 210 28.33 -16.83 -13.51
N GLU A 211 29.38 -16.04 -13.62
CA GLU A 211 30.03 -15.32 -12.53
C GLU A 211 29.43 -13.91 -12.38
N VAL A 212 29.38 -13.42 -11.16
CA VAL A 212 28.84 -12.08 -10.84
C VAL A 212 29.93 -11.20 -10.26
N LEU A 213 30.04 -9.99 -10.78
CA LEU A 213 30.88 -8.92 -10.25
C LEU A 213 29.97 -7.91 -9.53
N LEU A 214 30.20 -7.69 -8.24
CA LEU A 214 29.50 -6.70 -7.43
C LEU A 214 30.44 -5.56 -7.03
N ALA A 215 30.11 -4.34 -7.44
CA ALA A 215 30.80 -3.14 -6.96
C ALA A 215 30.28 -2.78 -5.56
N LEU A 216 31.15 -2.74 -4.57
CA LEU A 216 30.84 -2.34 -3.20
C LEU A 216 31.13 -0.84 -3.02
N SER A 217 30.17 -0.13 -2.44
CA SER A 217 30.32 1.29 -2.09
C SER A 217 30.77 1.50 -0.63
N GLY A 218 30.83 0.42 0.18
CA GLY A 218 31.01 0.53 1.63
C GLY A 218 29.71 0.82 2.40
N GLY A 219 28.62 1.15 1.71
CA GLY A 219 27.31 1.41 2.33
C GLY A 219 26.55 0.13 2.70
N VAL A 220 25.54 0.28 3.55
CA VAL A 220 24.70 -0.83 4.05
C VAL A 220 24.08 -1.63 2.92
N ASP A 221 23.52 -0.98 1.91
CA ASP A 221 22.78 -1.63 0.82
C ASP A 221 23.67 -2.57 0.01
N SER A 222 24.86 -2.11 -0.39
CA SER A 222 25.81 -2.93 -1.16
C SER A 222 26.38 -4.08 -0.32
N THR A 223 26.55 -3.87 1.00
CA THR A 223 27.03 -4.91 1.92
C THR A 223 25.97 -5.98 2.14
N VAL A 224 24.71 -5.60 2.33
CA VAL A 224 23.58 -6.54 2.44
C VAL A 224 23.40 -7.30 1.14
N LEU A 225 23.48 -6.63 -0.02
CA LEU A 225 23.41 -7.28 -1.32
C LEU A 225 24.53 -8.32 -1.51
N ALA A 226 25.78 -7.99 -1.10
CA ALA A 226 26.89 -8.94 -1.15
C ALA A 226 26.62 -10.20 -0.31
N ALA A 227 26.12 -10.02 0.92
CA ALA A 227 25.79 -11.13 1.81
C ALA A 227 24.67 -12.03 1.24
N VAL A 228 23.62 -11.42 0.67
CA VAL A 228 22.50 -12.14 0.07
C VAL A 228 22.94 -12.88 -1.19
N LEU A 229 23.68 -12.25 -2.11
CA LEU A 229 24.18 -12.89 -3.32
C LEU A 229 25.16 -14.02 -3.01
N HIS A 230 26.02 -13.87 -1.98
CA HIS A 230 26.96 -14.91 -1.59
C HIS A 230 26.28 -16.21 -1.13
N ARG A 231 25.07 -16.13 -0.56
CA ARG A 231 24.29 -17.32 -0.16
C ARG A 231 24.02 -18.25 -1.34
N THR A 232 23.66 -17.69 -2.50
CA THR A 232 23.28 -18.45 -3.70
C THR A 232 24.49 -18.73 -4.60
N LEU A 233 25.39 -17.77 -4.74
CA LEU A 233 26.48 -17.82 -5.72
C LEU A 233 27.78 -18.40 -5.17
N GLY A 234 28.04 -18.23 -3.87
CA GLY A 234 29.30 -18.67 -3.24
C GLY A 234 30.51 -18.05 -3.92
N ASN A 235 31.42 -18.91 -4.40
CA ASN A 235 32.68 -18.50 -5.04
C ASN A 235 32.49 -17.87 -6.44
N ARG A 236 31.30 -17.89 -6.99
CA ARG A 236 30.97 -17.22 -8.27
C ARG A 236 30.70 -15.72 -8.10
N LEU A 237 30.67 -15.23 -6.86
CA LEU A 237 30.54 -13.81 -6.56
C LEU A 237 31.93 -13.20 -6.31
N THR A 238 32.31 -12.21 -7.11
CA THR A 238 33.49 -11.37 -6.89
C THR A 238 33.05 -9.98 -6.47
N CYS A 239 33.45 -9.56 -5.25
CA CYS A 239 33.17 -8.21 -4.76
C CYS A 239 34.37 -7.31 -4.99
N VAL A 240 34.16 -6.14 -5.58
CA VAL A 240 35.20 -5.13 -5.85
C VAL A 240 34.85 -3.82 -5.16
N MET A 241 35.75 -3.34 -4.33
CA MET A 241 35.68 -2.01 -3.73
C MET A 241 36.81 -1.15 -4.28
N VAL A 242 36.49 0.07 -4.70
CA VAL A 242 37.46 1.05 -5.18
C VAL A 242 37.66 2.10 -4.11
N ASP A 243 38.83 2.08 -3.47
CA ASP A 243 39.24 3.16 -2.58
C ASP A 243 39.82 4.31 -3.42
N HIS A 244 39.06 5.40 -3.52
CA HIS A 244 39.48 6.62 -4.22
C HIS A 244 39.93 7.74 -3.25
N GLY A 245 40.14 7.40 -1.98
CA GLY A 245 40.58 8.34 -0.95
C GLY A 245 39.55 9.34 -0.44
N LEU A 246 38.25 9.17 -0.84
CA LEU A 246 37.13 10.01 -0.41
C LEU A 246 36.08 9.24 0.43
N LEU A 247 36.48 8.11 0.96
CA LEU A 247 35.63 7.34 1.88
C LEU A 247 35.46 8.12 3.19
N ARG A 248 34.34 7.88 3.87
CA ARG A 248 34.12 8.49 5.19
C ARG A 248 35.13 7.92 6.17
N LYS A 249 35.43 8.72 7.20
CA LYS A 249 36.32 8.26 8.28
C LYS A 249 35.70 7.01 8.91
N ASP A 250 36.51 5.95 8.98
CA ASP A 250 36.15 4.64 9.57
C ASP A 250 35.10 3.84 8.74
N GLU A 251 34.98 4.11 7.45
CA GLU A 251 34.13 3.37 6.48
C GLU A 251 34.94 2.24 5.79
#